data_ac6eac122f3cfa8b38c966fed804b3f6
#
_entry.id   ac6eac122f3cfa8b38c966fed804b3f6
#
_cell.length_a   1.000
_cell.length_b   1.000
_cell.length_c   1.000
_cell.angle_alpha   90.00
_cell.angle_beta   90.00
_cell.angle_gamma   90.00
#
_symmetry.space_group_name_H-M   'P 1'
#
loop_
_entity.id
_entity.type
_entity.pdbx_description
1 polymer ?
#
loop_
_entity_poly.entity_id
_entity_poly.type
_entity_poly.pdbx_seq_one_letter_code
_entity_poly.pdbx_strand_id
1 'polypeptide(L)'
;MTTPSSSKLIVTARTYNQTSNGTYGQFIPAVTPAGSVGLSDNRVLQLLQLEASDRMRTNVGVVETSGSPVTIEISAIPPDSKIAAKTQVTLAANQFVQFNDILKSFGLGTVYNARMTVKVLSGAGRVTAYASVIDSGTQDPTYVPSE
;
A
#
# COMPACT_ATOMS: atom_id res chain seq x y z
N MET A 1 -10.50 17.75 6.93
CA MET A 1 -10.20 18.55 8.13
C MET A 1 -9.27 19.67 7.71
N THR A 2 -9.67 20.93 7.86
CA THR A 2 -8.87 22.11 7.52
C THR A 2 -8.40 22.77 8.82
N THR A 3 -7.11 23.07 8.91
CA THR A 3 -6.51 23.78 10.04
C THR A 3 -6.11 25.19 9.61
N PRO A 4 -6.09 26.18 10.52
CA PRO A 4 -5.50 27.48 10.23
C PRO A 4 -4.05 27.33 9.74
N SER A 5 -3.60 28.21 8.86
CA SER A 5 -2.28 28.11 8.18
C SER A 5 -1.06 28.10 9.13
N SER A 6 -1.24 28.45 10.39
CA SER A 6 -0.20 28.44 11.43
C SER A 6 -0.22 27.20 12.33
N SER A 7 -1.21 26.31 12.18
CA SER A 7 -1.38 25.14 13.05
C SER A 7 -0.66 23.93 12.48
N LYS A 8 0.10 23.23 13.33
CA LYS A 8 0.68 21.93 13.01
C LYS A 8 -0.29 20.85 13.45
N LEU A 9 -0.66 19.96 12.54
CA LEU A 9 -1.49 18.79 12.81
C LEU A 9 -0.61 17.53 12.78
N ILE A 10 -0.70 16.74 13.85
CA ILE A 10 -0.11 15.39 13.90
C ILE A 10 -1.26 14.41 13.88
N VAL A 11 -1.26 13.52 12.90
CA VAL A 11 -2.27 12.46 12.75
C VAL A 11 -1.58 11.11 12.82
N THR A 12 -2.14 10.21 13.60
CA THR A 12 -1.69 8.82 13.72
C THR A 12 -2.89 7.90 13.71
N ALA A 13 -2.71 6.69 13.19
CA ALA A 13 -3.70 5.64 13.26
C ALA A 13 -3.05 4.33 13.71
N ARG A 14 -3.85 3.45 14.29
CA ARG A 14 -3.46 2.08 14.60
C ARG A 14 -4.60 1.17 14.22
N THR A 15 -4.28 0.10 13.48
CA THR A 15 -5.17 -1.04 13.31
C THR A 15 -4.70 -2.18 14.18
N TYR A 16 -5.62 -2.92 14.78
CA TYR A 16 -5.25 -4.05 15.62
C TYR A 16 -6.35 -5.12 15.63
N ASN A 17 -5.91 -6.35 15.86
CA ASN A 17 -6.74 -7.49 16.18
C ASN A 17 -6.58 -7.84 17.66
N GLN A 18 -7.66 -8.05 18.37
CA GLN A 18 -7.66 -8.42 19.78
C GLN A 18 -8.05 -9.89 19.92
N THR A 19 -7.19 -10.65 20.59
CA THR A 19 -7.40 -12.07 20.87
C THR A 19 -7.28 -12.34 22.35
N SER A 20 -7.57 -13.58 22.80
CA SER A 20 -7.34 -14.01 24.18
C SER A 20 -5.85 -13.95 24.60
N ASN A 21 -4.93 -14.01 23.63
CA ASN A 21 -3.48 -14.02 23.84
C ASN A 21 -2.83 -12.64 23.71
N GLY A 22 -3.62 -11.58 23.46
CA GLY A 22 -3.10 -10.23 23.33
C GLY A 22 -3.63 -9.45 22.14
N THR A 23 -2.99 -8.32 21.88
CA THR A 23 -3.34 -7.40 20.80
C THR A 23 -2.21 -7.35 19.79
N TYR A 24 -2.51 -7.71 18.55
CA TYR A 24 -1.60 -7.69 17.41
C TYR A 24 -2.01 -6.57 16.47
N GLY A 25 -1.08 -5.74 16.05
CA GLY A 25 -1.48 -4.63 15.19
C GLY A 25 -0.32 -3.74 14.75
N GLN A 26 -0.63 -2.85 13.82
CA GLN A 26 0.36 -1.96 13.22
C GLN A 26 -0.01 -0.49 13.42
N PHE A 27 1.00 0.33 13.55
CA PHE A 27 0.90 1.78 13.50
C PHE A 27 0.90 2.22 12.04
N ILE A 28 0.00 3.14 11.70
CA ILE A 28 -0.11 3.73 10.36
C ILE A 28 0.19 5.22 10.50
N PRO A 29 1.35 5.68 9.98
CA PRO A 29 1.69 7.10 10.00
C PRO A 29 0.82 7.89 9.03
N ALA A 30 0.61 9.16 9.30
CA ALA A 30 0.03 10.07 8.33
C ALA A 30 1.00 10.32 7.17
N VAL A 31 0.46 10.42 5.98
CA VAL A 31 1.21 10.79 4.78
C VAL A 31 0.89 12.24 4.43
N THR A 32 1.92 13.04 4.21
CA THR A 32 1.75 14.41 3.74
C THR A 32 1.44 14.43 2.24
N PRO A 33 0.86 15.50 1.71
CA PRO A 33 0.65 15.64 0.27
C PRO A 33 1.93 15.45 -0.56
N ALA A 34 3.09 15.84 -0.03
CA ALA A 34 4.40 15.63 -0.68
C ALA A 34 4.81 14.15 -0.77
N GLY A 35 4.27 13.30 0.10
CA GLY A 35 4.49 11.85 0.07
C GLY A 35 3.63 11.11 -0.96
N SER A 36 2.66 11.78 -1.60
CA SER A 36 1.85 11.21 -2.67
C SER A 36 2.45 11.50 -4.05
N VAL A 37 2.16 10.64 -5.03
CA VAL A 37 2.66 10.78 -6.40
C VAL A 37 1.51 10.97 -7.38
N GLY A 38 1.71 11.82 -8.37
CA GLY A 38 0.83 12.05 -9.50
C GLY A 38 1.54 11.78 -10.83
N LEU A 39 0.81 11.87 -11.93
CA LEU A 39 1.32 11.61 -13.27
C LEU A 39 2.55 12.49 -13.64
N SER A 40 2.49 13.77 -13.25
CA SER A 40 3.54 14.76 -13.57
C SER A 40 4.85 14.57 -12.80
N ASP A 41 4.83 13.82 -11.70
CA ASP A 41 6.02 13.64 -10.86
C ASP A 41 7.04 12.69 -11.47
N ASN A 42 6.64 11.90 -12.47
CA ASN A 42 7.46 10.86 -13.10
C ASN A 42 8.11 9.91 -12.06
N ARG A 43 7.40 9.67 -10.96
CA ARG A 43 7.80 8.82 -9.84
C ARG A 43 6.93 7.58 -9.77
N VAL A 44 7.49 6.53 -9.21
CA VAL A 44 6.82 5.26 -8.95
C VAL A 44 6.97 4.95 -7.47
N LEU A 45 5.88 4.72 -6.78
CA LEU A 45 5.94 4.24 -5.39
C LEU A 45 6.44 2.81 -5.36
N GLN A 46 7.31 2.50 -4.40
CA GLN A 46 7.85 1.16 -4.20
C GLN A 46 7.49 0.63 -2.83
N LEU A 47 7.10 -0.64 -2.79
CA LEU A 47 6.83 -1.40 -1.57
C LEU A 47 7.82 -2.58 -1.58
N LEU A 48 8.65 -2.68 -0.55
CA LEU A 48 9.77 -3.61 -0.50
C LEU A 48 9.57 -4.69 0.56
N GLN A 49 10.34 -5.78 0.46
CA GLN A 49 10.36 -6.87 1.44
C GLN A 49 9.01 -7.54 1.65
N LEU A 50 8.26 -7.72 0.58
CA LEU A 50 6.95 -8.34 0.62
C LEU A 50 7.08 -9.87 0.56
N GLU A 51 6.12 -10.55 1.18
CA GLU A 51 6.12 -12.01 1.26
C GLU A 51 4.72 -12.57 1.02
N ALA A 52 4.68 -13.71 0.31
CA ALA A 52 3.58 -14.65 0.30
C ALA A 52 4.12 -16.05 0.57
N SER A 53 3.62 -16.73 1.58
CA SER A 53 4.00 -18.07 1.97
C SER A 53 2.86 -18.74 2.72
N ASP A 54 3.07 -19.94 3.25
CA ASP A 54 2.11 -20.57 4.15
C ASP A 54 1.95 -19.79 5.47
N ARG A 55 2.98 -19.02 5.83
CA ARG A 55 3.00 -18.22 7.07
C ARG A 55 2.62 -16.77 6.86
N MET A 56 2.91 -16.19 5.72
CA MET A 56 2.76 -14.75 5.49
C MET A 56 1.87 -14.48 4.29
N ARG A 57 1.06 -13.43 4.40
CA ARG A 57 0.33 -12.85 3.27
C ARG A 57 0.59 -11.35 3.21
N THR A 58 0.52 -10.79 2.02
CA THR A 58 0.69 -9.35 1.81
C THR A 58 -0.60 -8.71 1.34
N ASN A 59 -1.08 -7.73 2.10
CA ASN A 59 -2.14 -6.82 1.67
C ASN A 59 -1.52 -5.50 1.22
N VAL A 60 -2.10 -4.87 0.19
CA VAL A 60 -1.69 -3.54 -0.27
C VAL A 60 -2.87 -2.60 -0.25
N GLY A 61 -2.71 -1.46 0.39
CA GLY A 61 -3.66 -0.36 0.38
C GLY A 61 -3.16 0.79 -0.51
N VAL A 62 -4.05 1.36 -1.31
CA VAL A 62 -3.80 2.56 -2.12
C VAL A 62 -4.92 3.55 -1.88
N VAL A 63 -4.56 4.82 -1.70
CA VAL A 63 -5.53 5.89 -1.50
C VAL A 63 -5.26 7.05 -2.47
N GLU A 64 -6.32 7.56 -3.07
CA GLU A 64 -6.29 8.82 -3.79
C GLU A 64 -6.40 9.98 -2.78
N THR A 65 -5.49 10.96 -2.86
CA THR A 65 -5.26 11.97 -1.81
C THR A 65 -5.54 13.41 -2.26
N SER A 66 -5.88 13.64 -3.51
CA SER A 66 -6.01 15.00 -4.08
C SER A 66 -7.42 15.39 -4.48
N GLY A 67 -8.39 14.48 -4.33
CA GLY A 67 -9.78 14.74 -4.69
C GLY A 67 -10.07 14.67 -6.19
N SER A 68 -9.23 13.96 -6.97
CA SER A 68 -9.37 13.81 -8.42
C SER A 68 -9.21 12.35 -8.86
N PRO A 69 -9.99 11.86 -9.84
CA PRO A 69 -9.83 10.49 -10.31
C PRO A 69 -8.44 10.22 -10.89
N VAL A 70 -7.97 8.98 -10.73
CA VAL A 70 -6.65 8.54 -11.20
C VAL A 70 -6.66 7.07 -11.59
N THR A 71 -5.97 6.72 -12.67
CA THR A 71 -5.71 5.32 -13.04
C THR A 71 -4.28 4.96 -12.72
N ILE A 72 -4.09 3.87 -12.02
CA ILE A 72 -2.80 3.35 -11.59
C ILE A 72 -2.55 1.95 -12.15
N GLU A 73 -1.28 1.60 -12.28
CA GLU A 73 -0.80 0.23 -12.49
C GLU A 73 -0.09 -0.24 -11.21
N ILE A 74 -0.50 -1.40 -10.72
CA ILE A 74 0.17 -2.09 -9.61
C ILE A 74 0.90 -3.28 -10.22
N SER A 75 2.22 -3.38 -9.98
CA SER A 75 3.06 -4.46 -10.49
C SER A 75 3.77 -5.17 -9.35
N ALA A 76 3.79 -6.51 -9.39
CA ALA A 76 4.56 -7.33 -8.46
C ALA A 76 5.79 -7.90 -9.16
N ILE A 77 6.94 -7.82 -8.52
CA ILE A 77 8.24 -8.21 -9.06
C ILE A 77 8.91 -9.15 -8.05
N PRO A 78 8.93 -10.46 -8.33
CA PRO A 78 9.70 -11.42 -7.54
C PRO A 78 11.21 -11.12 -7.61
N PRO A 79 12.01 -11.56 -6.62
CA PRO A 79 13.44 -11.23 -6.55
C PRO A 79 14.22 -11.61 -7.81
N ASP A 80 13.90 -12.77 -8.38
CA ASP A 80 14.65 -13.36 -9.51
C ASP A 80 14.01 -13.10 -10.87
N SER A 81 12.95 -12.28 -10.92
CA SER A 81 12.19 -12.05 -12.15
C SER A 81 12.25 -10.59 -12.60
N LYS A 82 12.37 -10.41 -13.91
CA LYS A 82 12.20 -9.11 -14.55
C LYS A 82 10.75 -8.85 -14.96
N ILE A 83 9.94 -9.89 -15.03
CA ILE A 83 8.55 -9.82 -15.49
C ILE A 83 7.66 -9.79 -14.26
N ALA A 84 6.95 -8.69 -14.10
CA ALA A 84 5.95 -8.54 -13.06
C ALA A 84 4.59 -9.06 -13.53
N ALA A 85 3.87 -9.68 -12.64
CA ALA A 85 2.43 -9.71 -12.73
C ALA A 85 1.91 -8.31 -12.46
N LYS A 86 0.87 -7.85 -13.17
CA LYS A 86 0.36 -6.50 -13.04
C LYS A 86 -1.16 -6.40 -13.23
N THR A 87 -1.73 -5.38 -12.63
CA THR A 87 -3.14 -5.01 -12.82
C THR A 87 -3.28 -3.50 -12.88
N GLN A 88 -4.36 -3.03 -13.47
CA GLN A 88 -4.72 -1.62 -13.49
C GLN A 88 -6.01 -1.39 -12.73
N VAL A 89 -6.07 -0.28 -12.02
CA VAL A 89 -7.23 0.12 -11.25
C VAL A 89 -7.44 1.63 -11.39
N THR A 90 -8.70 2.05 -11.52
CA THR A 90 -9.08 3.46 -11.46
C THR A 90 -9.69 3.75 -10.09
N LEU A 91 -9.13 4.73 -9.40
CA LEU A 91 -9.66 5.24 -8.15
C LEU A 91 -10.46 6.51 -8.41
N ALA A 92 -11.63 6.61 -7.79
CA ALA A 92 -12.38 7.86 -7.72
C ALA A 92 -11.69 8.85 -6.74
N ALA A 93 -12.14 10.09 -6.75
CA ALA A 93 -11.69 11.12 -5.81
C ALA A 93 -11.81 10.65 -4.35
N ASN A 94 -10.73 10.75 -3.58
CA ASN A 94 -10.63 10.34 -2.16
C ASN A 94 -10.93 8.84 -1.90
N GLN A 95 -10.86 8.01 -2.92
CA GLN A 95 -11.11 6.58 -2.78
C GLN A 95 -9.90 5.87 -2.16
N PHE A 96 -10.19 4.98 -1.22
CA PHE A 96 -9.27 3.97 -0.71
C PHE A 96 -9.65 2.60 -1.25
N VAL A 97 -8.66 1.82 -1.67
CA VAL A 97 -8.82 0.43 -2.11
C VAL A 97 -7.77 -0.42 -1.41
N GLN A 98 -8.16 -1.58 -0.92
CA GLN A 98 -7.24 -2.58 -0.38
C GLN A 98 -7.32 -3.87 -1.18
N PHE A 99 -6.16 -4.39 -1.55
CA PHE A 99 -5.97 -5.67 -2.20
C PHE A 99 -5.48 -6.67 -1.15
N ASN A 100 -6.30 -7.66 -0.84
CA ASN A 100 -5.94 -8.68 0.12
C ASN A 100 -5.17 -9.79 -0.58
N ASP A 101 -4.10 -10.29 0.06
CA ASP A 101 -3.25 -11.39 -0.43
C ASP A 101 -2.84 -11.20 -1.90
N ILE A 102 -2.40 -9.99 -2.22
CA ILE A 102 -2.23 -9.53 -3.60
C ILE A 102 -1.18 -10.36 -4.37
N LEU A 103 -0.10 -10.79 -3.71
CA LEU A 103 0.94 -11.59 -4.37
C LEU A 103 0.39 -12.94 -4.82
N LYS A 104 -0.43 -13.58 -3.99
CA LYS A 104 -1.11 -14.83 -4.33
C LYS A 104 -2.17 -14.63 -5.41
N SER A 105 -2.91 -13.51 -5.36
CA SER A 105 -3.89 -13.18 -6.40
C SER A 105 -3.25 -12.95 -7.77
N PHE A 106 -1.97 -12.59 -7.81
CA PHE A 106 -1.15 -12.50 -9.02
C PHE A 106 -0.54 -13.84 -9.46
N GLY A 107 -0.86 -14.93 -8.76
CA GLY A 107 -0.36 -16.28 -9.09
C GLY A 107 1.10 -16.52 -8.73
N LEU A 108 1.69 -15.72 -7.84
CA LEU A 108 3.11 -15.82 -7.50
C LEU A 108 3.44 -16.98 -6.53
N GLY A 109 2.47 -17.76 -6.08
CA GLY A 109 2.74 -18.86 -5.15
C GLY A 109 3.53 -18.40 -3.92
N THR A 110 4.49 -19.23 -3.46
CA THR A 110 5.40 -18.85 -2.38
C THR A 110 6.51 -17.96 -2.92
N VAL A 111 6.63 -16.76 -2.37
CA VAL A 111 7.65 -15.79 -2.73
C VAL A 111 8.13 -15.03 -1.50
N TYR A 112 9.44 -14.88 -1.36
CA TYR A 112 10.11 -14.12 -0.31
C TYR A 112 10.77 -12.89 -0.91
N ASN A 113 10.77 -11.79 -0.16
CA ASN A 113 11.43 -10.55 -0.56
C ASN A 113 10.99 -10.01 -1.93
N ALA A 114 9.71 -10.16 -2.25
CA ALA A 114 9.14 -9.52 -3.43
C ALA A 114 9.06 -8.01 -3.25
N ARG A 115 8.99 -7.28 -4.35
CA ARG A 115 8.69 -5.85 -4.37
C ARG A 115 7.44 -5.59 -5.20
N MET A 116 6.75 -4.50 -4.87
CA MET A 116 5.65 -4.00 -5.69
C MET A 116 5.87 -2.55 -6.05
N THR A 117 5.32 -2.15 -7.18
CA THR A 117 5.32 -0.77 -7.61
C THR A 117 3.91 -0.29 -7.88
N VAL A 118 3.65 0.98 -7.55
CA VAL A 118 2.40 1.67 -7.91
C VAL A 118 2.75 2.86 -8.78
N LYS A 119 2.31 2.83 -10.03
CA LYS A 119 2.59 3.86 -11.03
C LYS A 119 1.30 4.52 -11.48
N VAL A 120 1.27 5.85 -11.50
CA VAL A 120 0.16 6.59 -12.10
C VAL A 120 0.28 6.53 -13.62
N LEU A 121 -0.80 6.10 -14.28
CA LEU A 121 -0.87 6.00 -15.74
C LEU A 121 -1.61 7.18 -16.37
N SER A 122 -2.68 7.66 -15.72
CA SER A 122 -3.51 8.76 -16.22
C SER A 122 -4.35 9.38 -15.12
N GLY A 123 -4.93 10.54 -15.39
CA GLY A 123 -5.77 11.29 -14.47
C GLY A 123 -5.02 12.42 -13.78
N ALA A 124 -5.77 13.28 -13.07
CA ALA A 124 -5.22 14.41 -12.32
C ALA A 124 -4.96 14.07 -10.83
N GLY A 125 -5.41 12.90 -10.38
CA GLY A 125 -5.28 12.47 -8.99
C GLY A 125 -3.85 12.11 -8.58
N ARG A 126 -3.64 12.10 -7.27
CA ARG A 126 -2.38 11.72 -6.62
C ARG A 126 -2.63 10.56 -5.68
N VAL A 127 -1.70 9.65 -5.59
CA VAL A 127 -1.85 8.45 -4.75
C VAL A 127 -0.70 8.28 -3.77
N THR A 128 -1.00 7.66 -2.64
CA THR A 128 -0.03 7.02 -1.77
C THR A 128 -0.42 5.57 -1.54
N ALA A 129 0.53 4.75 -1.12
CA ALA A 129 0.32 3.32 -0.90
C ALA A 129 1.04 2.84 0.35
N TYR A 130 0.62 1.70 0.86
CA TYR A 130 1.32 0.94 1.88
C TYR A 130 1.10 -0.55 1.67
N ALA A 131 1.94 -1.37 2.27
CA ALA A 131 1.65 -2.78 2.41
C ALA A 131 1.59 -3.20 3.89
N SER A 132 0.86 -4.27 4.15
CA SER A 132 0.87 -5.01 5.40
C SER A 132 1.30 -6.45 5.10
N VAL A 133 2.42 -6.87 5.65
CA VAL A 133 2.84 -8.26 5.66
C VAL A 133 2.34 -8.87 6.95
N ILE A 134 1.47 -9.87 6.85
CA ILE A 134 0.67 -10.37 7.98
C ILE A 134 1.01 -11.82 8.24
N ASP A 135 1.40 -12.13 9.47
CA ASP A 135 1.55 -13.52 9.93
C ASP A 135 0.20 -14.22 9.99
N SER A 136 0.05 -15.32 9.27
CA SER A 136 -1.23 -16.05 9.15
C SER A 136 -1.63 -16.75 10.45
N GLY A 137 -0.68 -17.03 11.35
CA GLY A 137 -0.93 -17.66 12.64
C GLY A 137 -1.41 -16.70 13.71
N THR A 138 -0.73 -15.56 13.85
CA THR A 138 -1.04 -14.55 14.88
C THR A 138 -1.93 -13.43 14.40
N GLN A 139 -2.02 -13.22 13.09
CA GLN A 139 -2.64 -12.07 12.43
C GLN A 139 -1.92 -10.75 12.75
N ASP A 140 -0.64 -10.83 13.14
CA ASP A 140 0.18 -9.66 13.42
C ASP A 140 0.69 -9.04 12.11
N PRO A 141 0.35 -7.78 11.82
CA PRO A 141 0.77 -7.11 10.62
C PRO A 141 2.06 -6.32 10.82
N THR A 142 2.94 -6.37 9.84
CA THR A 142 4.08 -5.45 9.69
C THR A 142 3.74 -4.41 8.63
N TYR A 143 3.78 -3.13 9.01
CA TYR A 143 3.55 -2.01 8.10
C TYR A 143 4.77 -1.76 7.22
N VAL A 144 4.56 -1.67 5.92
CA VAL A 144 5.59 -1.32 4.93
C VAL A 144 5.15 -0.03 4.23
N PRO A 145 5.83 1.10 4.48
CA PRO A 145 5.54 2.35 3.76
C PRO A 145 5.94 2.23 2.29
N SER A 146 5.30 3.03 1.44
CA SER A 146 5.80 3.25 0.08
C SER A 146 6.88 4.33 0.05
N GLU A 147 7.88 4.14 -0.78
CA GLU A 147 8.98 5.07 -1.04
C GLU A 147 8.96 5.58 -2.47
#